data_70f994aad36108329f8d7f9e93a43c2d
#
_entry.id   70f994aad36108329f8d7f9e93a43c2d
#
_cell.length_a   1.000
_cell.length_b   1.000
_cell.length_c   1.000
_cell.angle_alpha   90.00
_cell.angle_beta   90.00
_cell.angle_gamma   90.00
#
_symmetry.space_group_name_H-M   'P 1'
#
loop_
_entity.id
_entity.type
_entity.pdbx_description
1 polymer ?
#
loop_
_entity_poly.entity_id
_entity_poly.type
_entity_poly.pdbx_seq_one_letter_code
_entity_poly.pdbx_strand_id
1 'polypeptide(L)'
;MSKSFLNTYDSFSECIGNTPLIKLKKISEQTGCNIYGKCEFLNPGGSIKDRAALQIIKDALKLNKIKSGGTIVEGTAGNTGIGLSLVGNSLGMKSIIVIPKTQSEEKKDMLRLCGADLREVEALPYKDPGNYVRYSETLAKEIKNDNGVFWANQFDNVSNKKAHYLSTGPEIWKQLDEKVDAFICSVGTGGTLSGVNQFL
;
A
#
# COMPACT_ATOMS: atom_id res chain seq x y z
N MET A 1 34.94 -10.72 6.54
CA MET A 1 33.72 -10.02 6.09
C MET A 1 32.74 -10.01 7.26
N SER A 2 32.68 -8.91 7.98
CA SER A 2 31.73 -8.74 9.10
C SER A 2 30.34 -8.55 8.53
N LYS A 3 29.47 -9.55 8.67
CA LYS A 3 28.03 -9.36 8.49
C LYS A 3 27.55 -8.53 9.67
N SER A 4 27.27 -7.25 9.43
CA SER A 4 26.47 -6.45 10.36
C SER A 4 25.08 -7.06 10.43
N PHE A 5 24.79 -7.77 11.51
CA PHE A 5 23.54 -8.53 11.70
C PHE A 5 22.42 -7.73 12.35
N LEU A 6 22.55 -6.41 12.48
CA LEU A 6 21.57 -5.61 13.22
C LEU A 6 21.12 -4.41 12.37
N ASN A 7 20.18 -4.65 11.46
CA ASN A 7 19.32 -3.56 11.01
C ASN A 7 18.29 -3.33 12.11
N THR A 8 18.49 -2.33 12.93
CA THR A 8 17.47 -1.81 13.84
C THR A 8 16.71 -0.70 13.12
N TYR A 9 15.40 -0.69 13.24
CA TYR A 9 14.52 0.30 12.63
C TYR A 9 13.72 1.01 13.73
N ASP A 10 13.50 2.30 13.57
CA ASP A 10 12.74 3.11 14.52
C ASP A 10 11.22 2.99 14.32
N SER A 11 10.79 2.51 13.15
CA SER A 11 9.37 2.35 12.84
C SER A 11 9.08 1.23 11.85
N PHE A 12 7.84 0.72 11.86
CA PHE A 12 7.36 -0.24 10.86
C PHE A 12 7.46 0.26 9.42
N SER A 13 7.36 1.57 9.22
CA SER A 13 7.44 2.16 7.87
C SER A 13 8.81 1.95 7.22
N GLU A 14 9.86 1.77 8.00
CA GLU A 14 11.22 1.51 7.50
C GLU A 14 11.44 0.05 7.07
N CYS A 15 10.59 -0.85 7.56
CA CYS A 15 10.62 -2.26 7.17
C CYS A 15 9.89 -2.52 5.83
N ILE A 16 9.25 -1.51 5.23
CA ILE A 16 8.50 -1.65 3.97
C ILE A 16 9.47 -1.66 2.80
N GLY A 17 9.31 -2.66 1.93
CA GLY A 17 10.17 -2.83 0.76
C GLY A 17 11.34 -3.77 1.00
N ASN A 18 12.32 -3.74 0.10
CA ASN A 18 13.48 -4.65 0.09
C ASN A 18 13.08 -6.13 0.21
N THR A 19 11.91 -6.49 -0.29
CA THR A 19 11.39 -7.85 -0.24
C THR A 19 12.22 -8.76 -1.13
N PRO A 20 12.43 -10.05 -0.76
CA PRO A 20 13.20 -10.97 -1.57
C PRO A 20 12.48 -11.37 -2.87
N LEU A 21 13.26 -11.79 -3.85
CA LEU A 21 12.80 -12.57 -5.00
C LEU A 21 13.10 -14.05 -4.75
N ILE A 22 12.11 -14.90 -5.00
CA ILE A 22 12.24 -16.36 -4.89
C ILE A 22 12.05 -17.00 -6.27
N LYS A 23 12.99 -17.85 -6.68
CA LYS A 23 12.85 -18.62 -7.93
C LYS A 23 11.74 -19.67 -7.78
N LEU A 24 10.77 -19.60 -8.65
CA LEU A 24 9.66 -20.54 -8.73
C LEU A 24 10.07 -21.77 -9.55
N LYS A 25 10.75 -22.74 -8.90
CA LYS A 25 11.43 -23.87 -9.57
C LYS A 25 10.51 -24.63 -10.51
N LYS A 26 9.36 -25.14 -10.02
CA LYS A 26 8.46 -26.00 -10.78
C LYS A 26 7.98 -25.35 -12.08
N ILE A 27 7.53 -24.09 -12.02
CA ILE A 27 7.04 -23.38 -13.21
C ILE A 27 8.20 -22.97 -14.13
N SER A 28 9.38 -22.69 -13.56
CA SER A 28 10.59 -22.41 -14.37
C SER A 28 11.01 -23.65 -15.19
N GLU A 29 10.99 -24.83 -14.59
CA GLU A 29 11.28 -26.10 -15.28
C GLU A 29 10.25 -26.40 -16.38
N GLN A 30 8.97 -26.19 -16.11
CA GLN A 30 7.89 -26.46 -17.07
C GLN A 30 7.94 -25.53 -18.29
N THR A 31 8.38 -24.30 -18.12
CA THR A 31 8.39 -23.29 -19.18
C THR A 31 9.72 -23.10 -19.88
N GLY A 32 10.80 -23.63 -19.30
CA GLY A 32 12.17 -23.37 -19.77
C GLY A 32 12.65 -21.94 -19.48
N CYS A 33 11.90 -21.16 -18.70
CA CYS A 33 12.21 -19.78 -18.34
C CYS A 33 12.66 -19.67 -16.88
N ASN A 34 13.41 -18.63 -16.53
CA ASN A 34 13.68 -18.29 -15.14
C ASN A 34 12.56 -17.42 -14.58
N ILE A 35 11.67 -18.00 -13.78
CA ILE A 35 10.52 -17.28 -13.21
C ILE A 35 10.75 -17.03 -11.72
N TYR A 36 10.58 -15.78 -11.32
CA TYR A 36 10.76 -15.33 -9.94
C TYR A 36 9.48 -14.68 -9.37
N GLY A 37 9.22 -14.91 -8.10
CA GLY A 37 8.15 -14.26 -7.35
C GLY A 37 8.72 -13.21 -6.39
N LYS A 38 8.26 -11.97 -6.49
CA LYS A 38 8.57 -10.90 -5.53
C LYS A 38 7.70 -11.08 -4.28
N CYS A 39 8.34 -11.32 -3.11
CA CYS A 39 7.65 -11.73 -1.89
C CYS A 39 7.02 -10.56 -1.13
N GLU A 40 6.05 -9.89 -1.75
CA GLU A 40 5.41 -8.69 -1.17
C GLU A 40 4.58 -8.97 0.09
N PHE A 41 4.25 -10.23 0.38
CA PHE A 41 3.64 -10.67 1.64
C PHE A 41 4.57 -10.52 2.86
N LEU A 42 5.85 -10.26 2.66
CA LEU A 42 6.82 -9.98 3.73
C LEU A 42 6.87 -8.50 4.14
N ASN A 43 6.13 -7.61 3.48
CA ASN A 43 5.92 -6.26 4.02
C ASN A 43 5.14 -6.34 5.36
N PRO A 44 5.29 -5.39 6.28
CA PRO A 44 4.65 -5.40 7.60
C PRO A 44 3.12 -5.60 7.58
N GLY A 45 2.42 -5.02 6.62
CA GLY A 45 0.97 -5.21 6.41
C GLY A 45 0.61 -6.39 5.50
N GLY A 46 1.60 -7.23 5.16
CA GLY A 46 1.40 -8.45 4.40
C GLY A 46 1.13 -8.26 2.91
N SER A 47 1.39 -7.10 2.33
CA SER A 47 1.11 -6.87 0.91
C SER A 47 1.92 -5.76 0.26
N ILE A 48 1.89 -5.72 -1.07
CA ILE A 48 2.48 -4.66 -1.88
C ILE A 48 1.85 -3.27 -1.62
N LYS A 49 0.66 -3.22 -1.02
CA LYS A 49 -0.04 -1.97 -0.73
C LYS A 49 0.65 -1.11 0.33
N ASP A 50 1.48 -1.71 1.17
CA ASP A 50 2.28 -0.99 2.15
C ASP A 50 3.21 0.02 1.48
N ARG A 51 3.77 -0.33 0.32
CA ARG A 51 4.61 0.58 -0.48
C ARG A 51 3.82 1.80 -0.98
N ALA A 52 2.63 1.55 -1.52
CA ALA A 52 1.73 2.61 -1.98
C ALA A 52 1.32 3.51 -0.80
N ALA A 53 0.91 2.93 0.31
CA ALA A 53 0.52 3.65 1.52
C ALA A 53 1.65 4.54 2.04
N LEU A 54 2.87 4.01 2.13
CA LEU A 54 4.06 4.75 2.55
C LEU A 54 4.33 5.96 1.66
N GLN A 55 4.30 5.79 0.34
CA GLN A 55 4.57 6.88 -0.58
C GLN A 55 3.46 7.93 -0.59
N ILE A 56 2.20 7.50 -0.52
CA ILE A 56 1.04 8.40 -0.43
C ILE A 56 1.16 9.30 0.79
N ILE A 57 1.46 8.73 1.95
CA ILE A 57 1.61 9.50 3.19
C ILE A 57 2.85 10.40 3.16
N LYS A 58 4.00 9.91 2.68
CA LYS A 58 5.22 10.70 2.53
C LYS A 58 5.01 11.93 1.64
N ASP A 59 4.34 11.74 0.50
CA ASP A 59 4.07 12.84 -0.41
C ASP A 59 3.03 13.83 0.18
N ALA A 60 2.02 13.34 0.89
CA ALA A 60 1.04 14.20 1.57
C ALA A 60 1.69 15.07 2.65
N LEU A 61 2.60 14.51 3.44
CA LEU A 61 3.42 15.26 4.43
C LEU A 61 4.32 16.29 3.75
N LYS A 62 5.06 15.87 2.72
CA LYS A 62 5.95 16.76 1.96
C LYS A 62 5.22 17.96 1.34
N LEU A 63 3.98 17.73 0.90
CA LEU A 63 3.12 18.76 0.30
C LEU A 63 2.31 19.54 1.34
N ASN A 64 2.54 19.34 2.64
CA ASN A 64 1.79 19.93 3.74
C ASN A 64 0.25 19.74 3.65
N LYS A 65 -0.21 18.65 3.01
CA LYS A 65 -1.63 18.27 2.96
C LYS A 65 -2.13 17.69 4.29
N ILE A 66 -1.22 17.16 5.08
CA ILE A 66 -1.48 16.61 6.41
C ILE A 66 -0.20 16.78 7.26
N LYS A 67 -0.35 16.84 8.57
CA LYS A 67 0.75 16.86 9.56
C LYS A 67 0.65 15.66 10.49
N SER A 68 1.68 15.43 11.31
CA SER A 68 1.58 14.46 12.42
C SER A 68 0.38 14.81 13.31
N GLY A 69 -0.36 13.80 13.76
CA GLY A 69 -1.65 13.98 14.46
C GLY A 69 -2.85 14.21 13.54
N GLY A 70 -2.65 14.32 12.23
CA GLY A 70 -3.73 14.44 11.25
C GLY A 70 -4.51 13.14 11.04
N THR A 71 -5.53 13.18 10.19
CA THR A 71 -6.39 12.03 9.91
C THR A 71 -6.32 11.63 8.43
N ILE A 72 -6.00 10.38 8.17
CA ILE A 72 -6.03 9.77 6.84
C ILE A 72 -7.39 9.11 6.64
N VAL A 73 -8.04 9.33 5.50
CA VAL A 73 -9.31 8.69 5.14
C VAL A 73 -9.13 7.92 3.84
N GLU A 74 -9.63 6.69 3.78
CA GLU A 74 -9.62 5.87 2.57
C GLU A 74 -10.83 4.95 2.49
N GLY A 75 -11.37 4.82 1.29
CA GLY A 75 -12.36 3.81 0.95
C GLY A 75 -11.71 2.59 0.31
N THR A 76 -11.63 1.47 1.03
CA THR A 76 -10.94 0.28 0.52
C THR A 76 -11.52 -1.01 1.08
N ALA A 77 -11.50 -2.06 0.25
CA ALA A 77 -11.93 -3.40 0.65
C ALA A 77 -10.81 -4.26 1.29
N GLY A 78 -9.65 -3.66 1.65
CA GLY A 78 -8.59 -4.49 2.24
C GLY A 78 -7.21 -3.84 2.39
N ASN A 79 -6.22 -4.41 1.70
CA ASN A 79 -4.79 -4.20 1.98
C ASN A 79 -4.30 -2.74 1.96
N THR A 80 -4.91 -1.86 1.18
CA THR A 80 -4.52 -0.44 1.20
C THR A 80 -4.85 0.21 2.55
N GLY A 81 -6.01 -0.14 3.12
CA GLY A 81 -6.40 0.32 4.45
C GLY A 81 -5.43 -0.17 5.53
N ILE A 82 -4.99 -1.43 5.45
CA ILE A 82 -3.98 -2.01 6.37
C ILE A 82 -2.69 -1.21 6.28
N GLY A 83 -2.14 -1.02 5.07
CA GLY A 83 -0.91 -0.25 4.87
C GLY A 83 -1.02 1.19 5.35
N LEU A 84 -2.13 1.89 5.03
CA LEU A 84 -2.35 3.28 5.48
C LEU A 84 -2.46 3.38 7.00
N SER A 85 -3.10 2.41 7.65
CA SER A 85 -3.25 2.40 9.11
C SER A 85 -1.93 2.13 9.80
N LEU A 86 -1.15 1.14 9.35
CA LEU A 86 0.18 0.84 9.89
C LEU A 86 1.15 2.01 9.76
N VAL A 87 1.26 2.57 8.53
CA VAL A 87 2.15 3.71 8.29
C VAL A 87 1.66 4.95 9.02
N GLY A 88 0.35 5.22 9.00
CA GLY A 88 -0.24 6.35 9.71
C GLY A 88 0.05 6.30 11.21
N ASN A 89 -0.20 5.15 11.84
CA ASN A 89 0.09 4.95 13.27
C ASN A 89 1.57 5.14 13.60
N SER A 90 2.47 4.62 12.77
CA SER A 90 3.92 4.78 12.98
C SER A 90 4.38 6.24 12.91
N LEU A 91 3.57 7.12 12.33
CA LEU A 91 3.81 8.57 12.18
C LEU A 91 2.91 9.41 13.07
N GLY A 92 2.21 8.79 14.03
CA GLY A 92 1.32 9.47 14.99
C GLY A 92 0.03 10.02 14.37
N MET A 93 -0.42 9.47 13.23
CA MET A 93 -1.65 9.88 12.54
C MET A 93 -2.80 8.94 12.89
N LYS A 94 -4.03 9.41 12.73
CA LYS A 94 -5.24 8.59 12.77
C LYS A 94 -5.59 8.09 11.37
N SER A 95 -6.22 6.93 11.27
CA SER A 95 -6.76 6.41 10.01
C SER A 95 -8.23 6.06 10.15
N ILE A 96 -9.03 6.49 9.19
CA ILE A 96 -10.45 6.14 9.06
C ILE A 96 -10.58 5.37 7.75
N ILE A 97 -10.99 4.11 7.86
CA ILE A 97 -11.14 3.21 6.72
C ILE A 97 -12.62 2.90 6.50
N VAL A 98 -13.11 3.28 5.33
CA VAL A 98 -14.48 2.95 4.90
C VAL A 98 -14.46 1.65 4.14
N ILE A 99 -15.26 0.68 4.58
CA ILE A 99 -15.27 -0.69 4.05
C ILE A 99 -16.70 -1.19 3.84
N PRO A 100 -16.97 -1.96 2.77
CA PRO A 100 -18.27 -2.61 2.61
C PRO A 100 -18.51 -3.66 3.70
N LYS A 101 -19.71 -3.71 4.27
CA LYS A 101 -20.13 -4.71 5.27
C LYS A 101 -19.94 -6.16 4.80
N THR A 102 -19.96 -6.38 3.48
CA THR A 102 -19.80 -7.72 2.88
C THR A 102 -18.37 -8.26 2.91
N GLN A 103 -17.39 -7.47 3.36
CA GLN A 103 -16.03 -7.97 3.54
C GLN A 103 -15.95 -8.91 4.76
N SER A 104 -15.01 -9.87 4.70
CA SER A 104 -14.84 -10.86 5.75
C SER A 104 -14.42 -10.22 7.09
N GLU A 105 -14.82 -10.82 8.20
CA GLU A 105 -14.47 -10.32 9.54
C GLU A 105 -12.96 -10.33 9.78
N GLU A 106 -12.22 -11.32 9.21
CA GLU A 106 -10.77 -11.37 9.34
C GLU A 106 -10.09 -10.11 8.78
N LYS A 107 -10.61 -9.58 7.66
CA LYS A 107 -10.09 -8.32 7.10
C LYS A 107 -10.43 -7.11 7.96
N LYS A 108 -11.64 -7.07 8.51
CA LYS A 108 -12.09 -6.01 9.41
C LYS A 108 -11.30 -6.02 10.70
N ASP A 109 -11.07 -7.20 11.27
CA ASP A 109 -10.28 -7.37 12.47
C ASP A 109 -8.81 -7.00 12.26
N MET A 110 -8.23 -7.34 11.10
CA MET A 110 -6.88 -6.91 10.76
C MET A 110 -6.78 -5.37 10.65
N LEU A 111 -7.78 -4.70 10.09
CA LEU A 111 -7.83 -3.24 10.04
C LEU A 111 -7.94 -2.63 11.45
N ARG A 112 -8.79 -3.18 12.32
CA ARG A 112 -8.93 -2.75 13.71
C ARG A 112 -7.62 -2.97 14.48
N LEU A 113 -6.98 -4.12 14.29
CA LEU A 113 -5.67 -4.43 14.90
C LEU A 113 -4.59 -3.44 14.48
N CYS A 114 -4.63 -2.98 13.22
CA CYS A 114 -3.74 -1.94 12.71
C CYS A 114 -4.11 -0.52 13.18
N GLY A 115 -5.14 -0.37 14.03
CA GLY A 115 -5.55 0.89 14.64
C GLY A 115 -6.45 1.75 13.75
N ALA A 116 -7.13 1.18 12.75
CA ALA A 116 -8.11 1.90 11.95
C ALA A 116 -9.40 2.17 12.73
N ASP A 117 -9.92 3.39 12.64
CA ASP A 117 -11.34 3.67 12.89
C ASP A 117 -12.13 3.16 11.67
N LEU A 118 -12.79 2.01 11.83
CA LEU A 118 -13.45 1.31 10.74
C LEU A 118 -14.89 1.79 10.59
N ARG A 119 -15.24 2.24 9.38
CA ARG A 119 -16.59 2.66 9.00
C ARG A 119 -17.18 1.67 8.01
N GLU A 120 -18.12 0.87 8.47
CA GLU A 120 -18.78 -0.14 7.66
C GLU A 120 -20.00 0.45 6.94
N VAL A 121 -20.05 0.31 5.62
CA VAL A 121 -21.15 0.80 4.76
C VAL A 121 -21.75 -0.32 3.93
N GLU A 122 -22.92 -0.08 3.35
CA GLU A 122 -23.54 -1.04 2.44
C GLU A 122 -22.66 -1.25 1.17
N ALA A 123 -22.71 -2.46 0.62
CA ALA A 123 -22.02 -2.78 -0.63
C ALA A 123 -22.82 -2.24 -1.81
N LEU A 124 -22.58 -1.00 -2.18
CA LEU A 124 -23.27 -0.30 -3.25
C LEU A 124 -22.39 -0.18 -4.50
N PRO A 125 -22.99 -0.08 -5.71
CA PRO A 125 -22.26 0.17 -6.96
C PRO A 125 -21.48 1.49 -6.89
N TYR A 126 -20.35 1.58 -7.62
CA TYR A 126 -19.50 2.78 -7.62
C TYR A 126 -20.22 4.09 -7.97
N LYS A 127 -21.30 4.03 -8.78
CA LYS A 127 -22.11 5.22 -9.13
C LYS A 127 -22.91 5.78 -7.96
N ASP A 128 -23.18 4.98 -6.94
CA ASP A 128 -23.93 5.38 -5.75
C ASP A 128 -23.08 6.25 -4.84
N PRO A 129 -23.57 7.40 -4.34
CA PRO A 129 -22.84 8.24 -3.37
C PRO A 129 -22.47 7.53 -2.09
N GLY A 130 -23.25 6.52 -1.66
CA GLY A 130 -22.98 5.68 -0.48
C GLY A 130 -21.93 4.57 -0.73
N ASN A 131 -21.42 4.41 -1.97
CA ASN A 131 -20.31 3.49 -2.23
C ASN A 131 -19.10 3.85 -1.36
N TYR A 132 -18.45 2.85 -0.79
CA TYR A 132 -17.37 3.04 0.18
C TYR A 132 -16.25 3.98 -0.28
N VAL A 133 -15.90 3.99 -1.57
CA VAL A 133 -14.89 4.91 -2.13
C VAL A 133 -15.42 6.35 -2.15
N ARG A 134 -16.63 6.56 -2.69
CA ARG A 134 -17.22 7.89 -2.79
C ARG A 134 -17.57 8.50 -1.42
N TYR A 135 -18.13 7.66 -0.55
CA TYR A 135 -18.43 8.07 0.82
C TYR A 135 -17.15 8.46 1.58
N SER A 136 -16.03 7.76 1.37
CA SER A 136 -14.77 8.14 2.01
C SER A 136 -14.27 9.53 1.58
N GLU A 137 -14.49 9.92 0.33
CA GLU A 137 -14.20 11.29 -0.13
C GLU A 137 -15.06 12.33 0.59
N THR A 138 -16.37 12.09 0.66
CA THR A 138 -17.31 12.97 1.37
C THR A 138 -16.94 13.08 2.85
N LEU A 139 -16.69 11.96 3.50
CA LEU A 139 -16.31 11.89 4.90
C LEU A 139 -15.02 12.68 5.17
N ALA A 140 -14.03 12.61 4.27
CA ALA A 140 -12.78 13.36 4.40
C ALA A 140 -13.00 14.89 4.34
N LYS A 141 -14.03 15.37 3.63
CA LYS A 141 -14.41 16.79 3.56
C LYS A 141 -15.18 17.27 4.79
N GLU A 142 -15.90 16.36 5.46
CA GLU A 142 -16.74 16.66 6.63
C GLU A 142 -15.96 16.65 7.95
N ILE A 143 -14.97 15.78 8.07
CA ILE A 143 -14.15 15.64 9.28
C ILE A 143 -13.25 16.87 9.43
N LYS A 144 -13.11 17.33 10.67
CA LYS A 144 -12.19 18.41 11.04
C LYS A 144 -11.06 17.86 11.90
N ASN A 145 -9.86 18.25 11.58
CA ASN A 145 -8.65 18.00 12.36
C ASN A 145 -7.67 19.15 12.12
N ASP A 146 -7.19 19.79 13.17
CA ASP A 146 -6.28 20.96 13.08
C ASP A 146 -4.95 20.60 12.38
N ASN A 147 -4.57 19.33 12.41
CA ASN A 147 -3.38 18.81 11.73
C ASN A 147 -3.66 18.35 10.29
N GLY A 148 -4.88 18.57 9.79
CA GLY A 148 -5.33 18.23 8.45
C GLY A 148 -6.04 16.89 8.37
N VAL A 149 -6.89 16.79 7.36
CA VAL A 149 -7.55 15.54 6.94
C VAL A 149 -7.18 15.28 5.49
N PHE A 150 -6.75 14.08 5.20
CA PHE A 150 -6.24 13.71 3.88
C PHE A 150 -6.96 12.45 3.35
N TRP A 151 -7.67 12.61 2.24
CA TRP A 151 -8.21 11.48 1.49
C TRP A 151 -7.10 10.88 0.61
N ALA A 152 -6.76 9.60 0.87
CA ALA A 152 -5.61 8.95 0.23
C ALA A 152 -5.87 8.64 -1.25
N ASN A 153 -7.13 8.32 -1.63
CA ASN A 153 -7.59 8.12 -3.01
C ASN A 153 -6.64 7.24 -3.85
N GLN A 154 -6.48 5.99 -3.45
CA GLN A 154 -5.51 5.07 -4.06
C GLN A 154 -5.64 4.90 -5.57
N PHE A 155 -6.83 5.16 -6.14
CA PHE A 155 -7.10 4.96 -7.56
C PHE A 155 -6.54 6.09 -8.43
N ASP A 156 -6.65 7.35 -7.99
CA ASP A 156 -6.23 8.53 -8.76
C ASP A 156 -4.94 9.16 -8.24
N ASN A 157 -4.51 8.78 -7.03
CA ASN A 157 -3.31 9.33 -6.42
C ASN A 157 -2.04 8.78 -7.09
N VAL A 158 -1.38 9.61 -7.87
CA VAL A 158 -0.14 9.26 -8.60
C VAL A 158 1.02 8.80 -7.70
N SER A 159 0.96 9.09 -6.39
CA SER A 159 1.93 8.58 -5.42
C SER A 159 1.92 7.06 -5.30
N ASN A 160 0.79 6.40 -5.61
CA ASN A 160 0.69 4.96 -5.72
C ASN A 160 1.65 4.43 -6.81
N LYS A 161 1.56 4.95 -8.03
CA LYS A 161 2.48 4.62 -9.12
C LYS A 161 3.93 4.95 -8.77
N LYS A 162 4.15 6.14 -8.19
CA LYS A 162 5.47 6.62 -7.78
C LYS A 162 6.16 5.69 -6.79
N ALA A 163 5.41 5.07 -5.86
CA ALA A 163 5.94 4.08 -4.93
C ALA A 163 6.67 2.95 -5.66
N HIS A 164 6.06 2.42 -6.70
CA HIS A 164 6.60 1.29 -7.45
C HIS A 164 7.72 1.69 -8.40
N TYR A 165 7.66 2.89 -8.96
CA TYR A 165 8.76 3.46 -9.74
C TYR A 165 10.03 3.67 -8.89
N LEU A 166 9.88 4.15 -7.66
CA LEU A 166 11.01 4.46 -6.77
C LEU A 166 11.53 3.26 -5.96
N SER A 167 10.75 2.20 -5.81
CA SER A 167 11.14 1.06 -4.98
C SER A 167 11.02 -0.29 -5.68
N THR A 168 9.84 -0.72 -6.08
CA THR A 168 9.60 -2.07 -6.60
C THR A 168 10.39 -2.34 -7.89
N GLY A 169 10.36 -1.42 -8.85
CA GLY A 169 11.12 -1.52 -10.08
C GLY A 169 12.63 -1.60 -9.86
N PRO A 170 13.25 -0.63 -9.15
CA PRO A 170 14.67 -0.68 -8.81
C PRO A 170 15.11 -1.92 -8.05
N GLU A 171 14.28 -2.41 -7.10
CA GLU A 171 14.59 -3.63 -6.37
C GLU A 171 14.63 -4.86 -7.29
N ILE A 172 13.62 -5.04 -8.14
CA ILE A 172 13.55 -6.15 -9.11
C ILE A 172 14.76 -6.10 -10.04
N TRP A 173 15.03 -4.94 -10.62
CA TRP A 173 16.15 -4.72 -11.53
C TRP A 173 17.48 -5.12 -10.91
N LYS A 174 17.77 -4.59 -9.72
CA LYS A 174 18.99 -4.90 -8.98
C LYS A 174 19.09 -6.37 -8.56
N GLN A 175 17.98 -6.99 -8.14
CA GLN A 175 17.96 -8.37 -7.68
C GLN A 175 18.16 -9.39 -8.81
N LEU A 176 17.94 -8.99 -10.05
CA LEU A 176 18.11 -9.81 -11.26
C LEU A 176 19.34 -9.40 -12.10
N ASP A 177 20.29 -8.71 -11.48
CA ASP A 177 21.51 -8.25 -12.15
C ASP A 177 21.22 -7.49 -13.47
N GLU A 178 20.20 -6.61 -13.41
CA GLU A 178 19.76 -5.76 -14.52
C GLU A 178 19.22 -6.51 -15.74
N LYS A 179 18.72 -7.74 -15.54
CA LYS A 179 18.20 -8.60 -16.61
C LYS A 179 16.76 -8.98 -16.32
N VAL A 180 15.83 -8.28 -16.96
CA VAL A 180 14.39 -8.52 -16.86
C VAL A 180 13.79 -8.57 -18.25
N ASP A 181 13.40 -9.74 -18.72
CA ASP A 181 12.78 -9.92 -20.03
C ASP A 181 11.28 -9.61 -19.99
N ALA A 182 10.61 -9.88 -18.86
CA ALA A 182 9.19 -9.63 -18.68
C ALA A 182 8.83 -9.38 -17.22
N PHE A 183 7.85 -8.51 -16.98
CA PHE A 183 7.22 -8.26 -15.70
C PHE A 183 5.72 -8.58 -15.77
N ILE A 184 5.25 -9.41 -14.84
CA ILE A 184 3.86 -9.82 -14.76
C ILE A 184 3.33 -9.51 -13.37
N CYS A 185 2.19 -8.85 -13.27
CA CYS A 185 1.49 -8.63 -12.01
C CYS A 185 -0.02 -8.55 -12.19
N SER A 186 -0.77 -8.76 -11.11
CA SER A 186 -2.20 -8.46 -11.08
C SER A 186 -2.44 -6.96 -11.14
N VAL A 187 -3.56 -6.54 -11.74
CA VAL A 187 -3.94 -5.14 -11.90
C VAL A 187 -5.21 -4.85 -11.12
N GLY A 188 -5.08 -4.06 -10.04
CA GLY A 188 -6.20 -3.43 -9.33
C GLY A 188 -6.23 -1.93 -9.67
N THR A 189 -5.45 -1.12 -8.95
CA THR A 189 -5.31 0.33 -9.23
C THR A 189 -4.42 0.64 -10.44
N GLY A 190 -3.67 -0.32 -10.95
CA GLY A 190 -2.69 -0.10 -12.01
C GLY A 190 -1.34 0.46 -11.54
N GLY A 191 -1.23 0.89 -10.27
CA GLY A 191 -0.02 1.55 -9.74
C GLY A 191 1.25 0.72 -9.87
N THR A 192 1.19 -0.57 -9.50
CA THR A 192 2.33 -1.48 -9.59
C THR A 192 2.80 -1.67 -11.03
N LEU A 193 1.88 -2.04 -11.92
CA LEU A 193 2.22 -2.26 -13.33
C LEU A 193 2.80 -1.00 -13.96
N SER A 194 2.13 0.13 -13.77
CA SER A 194 2.54 1.41 -14.35
C SER A 194 3.88 1.92 -13.79
N GLY A 195 4.09 1.77 -12.46
CA GLY A 195 5.33 2.22 -11.82
C GLY A 195 6.54 1.37 -12.20
N VAL A 196 6.41 0.05 -12.16
CA VAL A 196 7.50 -0.87 -12.54
C VAL A 196 7.81 -0.76 -14.02
N ASN A 197 6.77 -0.76 -14.90
CA ASN A 197 6.98 -0.64 -16.34
C ASN A 197 7.61 0.70 -16.76
N GLN A 198 7.36 1.77 -16.04
CA GLN A 198 8.02 3.05 -16.31
C GLN A 198 9.51 3.03 -15.92
N PHE A 199 9.85 2.21 -14.93
CA PHE A 199 11.25 2.08 -14.46
C PHE A 199 12.06 1.16 -15.37
N LEU A 200 11.53 -0.04 -15.71
CA LEU A 200 12.17 -1.03 -16.61
C LEU A 200 12.20 -0.54 -18.04
#